data_a44d2284921a283395e85ac86cfa6e78
#
_entry.id   a44d2284921a283395e85ac86cfa6e78
#
_cell.length_a   1.000
_cell.length_b   1.000
_cell.length_c   1.000
_cell.angle_alpha   90.00
_cell.angle_beta   90.00
_cell.angle_gamma   90.00
#
_symmetry.space_group_name_H-M   'P 1'
#
loop_
_entity.id
_entity.type
_entity.pdbx_description
1 polymer ?
#
loop_
_entity_poly.entity_id
_entity_poly.type
_entity_poly.pdbx_seq_one_letter_code
_entity_poly.pdbx_strand_id
1 'polypeptide(L)'
;MDEGIRASTFDALARLSPAFRSEAMAARFPQIHWRVTAGNSWQITDGAAALLITSAERAAQLGLRPRARIHAMVVEGDDPLYMLTAIIPATRKLLARSGLRLGDIDLFEVNEAFASVVLAWAREIGADLERVNVNGGAIALGHPLGASGARLTATPASGSR
;
A
#
# COMPACT_ATOMS: atom_id res chain seq x y z
N MET A 1 16.64 12.21 -13.85
CA MET A 1 15.55 11.48 -14.55
C MET A 1 15.22 10.27 -13.69
N ASP A 2 13.96 9.95 -13.51
CA ASP A 2 13.54 8.78 -12.71
C ASP A 2 13.94 7.50 -13.46
N GLU A 3 14.77 6.67 -12.84
CA GLU A 3 15.27 5.41 -13.43
C GLU A 3 14.23 4.29 -13.39
N GLY A 4 13.18 4.43 -12.55
CA GLY A 4 12.11 3.46 -12.41
C GLY A 4 11.11 3.45 -13.56
N ILE A 5 10.97 4.56 -14.27
CA ILE A 5 9.98 4.72 -15.34
C ILE A 5 10.44 3.98 -16.60
N ARG A 6 9.61 3.05 -17.06
CA ARG A 6 9.87 2.29 -18.30
C ARG A 6 8.57 1.91 -19.01
N ALA A 7 8.62 1.82 -20.31
CA ALA A 7 7.53 1.27 -21.10
C ALA A 7 7.35 -0.23 -20.75
N SER A 8 6.15 -0.60 -20.33
CA SER A 8 5.80 -1.96 -19.96
C SER A 8 4.60 -2.42 -20.77
N THR A 9 4.66 -3.65 -21.27
CA THR A 9 3.53 -4.29 -21.94
C THR A 9 3.11 -5.53 -21.17
N PHE A 10 1.85 -5.94 -21.29
CA PHE A 10 1.36 -7.16 -20.66
C PHE A 10 2.19 -8.38 -21.05
N ASP A 11 2.55 -8.50 -22.33
CA ASP A 11 3.37 -9.60 -22.84
C ASP A 11 4.80 -9.60 -22.27
N ALA A 12 5.38 -8.43 -22.05
CA ALA A 12 6.70 -8.32 -21.42
C ALA A 12 6.64 -8.74 -19.94
N LEU A 13 5.62 -8.31 -19.21
CA LEU A 13 5.39 -8.70 -17.83
C LEU A 13 5.09 -10.19 -17.67
N ALA A 14 4.31 -10.77 -18.58
CA ALA A 14 3.97 -12.20 -18.57
C ALA A 14 5.19 -13.14 -18.79
N ARG A 15 6.26 -12.62 -19.41
CA ARG A 15 7.51 -13.39 -19.64
C ARG A 15 8.50 -13.32 -18.47
N LEU A 16 8.21 -12.55 -17.43
CA LEU A 16 9.11 -12.43 -16.29
C LEU A 16 9.17 -13.73 -15.48
N SER A 17 10.37 -14.13 -15.12
CA SER A 17 10.59 -15.30 -14.27
C SER A 17 10.13 -15.05 -12.84
N PRO A 18 9.60 -16.07 -12.14
CA PRO A 18 9.27 -15.99 -10.73
C PRO A 18 10.50 -15.66 -9.87
N ALA A 19 10.36 -14.63 -9.00
CA ALA A 19 11.48 -14.12 -8.21
C ALA A 19 11.96 -15.07 -7.10
N PHE A 20 11.05 -15.86 -6.52
CA PHE A 20 11.36 -16.70 -5.32
C PHE A 20 11.39 -18.20 -5.63
N ARG A 21 11.32 -18.60 -6.88
CA ARG A 21 11.37 -19.99 -7.28
C ARG A 21 12.82 -20.49 -7.37
N SER A 22 13.14 -21.53 -6.62
CA SER A 22 14.33 -22.35 -6.81
C SER A 22 13.92 -23.81 -6.97
N GLU A 23 14.79 -24.66 -7.50
CA GLU A 23 14.50 -26.10 -7.65
C GLU A 23 14.21 -26.76 -6.29
N ALA A 24 15.00 -26.43 -5.26
CA ALA A 24 14.79 -26.93 -3.91
C ALA A 24 13.45 -26.53 -3.33
N MET A 25 13.05 -25.26 -3.51
CA MET A 25 11.76 -24.76 -3.02
C MET A 25 10.59 -25.33 -3.81
N ALA A 26 10.73 -25.47 -5.13
CA ALA A 26 9.71 -26.08 -5.97
C ALA A 26 9.50 -27.55 -5.64
N ALA A 27 10.57 -28.30 -5.36
CA ALA A 27 10.50 -29.69 -4.93
C ALA A 27 9.86 -29.82 -3.53
N ARG A 28 10.20 -28.91 -2.61
CA ARG A 28 9.65 -28.91 -1.24
C ARG A 28 8.17 -28.51 -1.18
N PHE A 29 7.74 -27.63 -2.07
CA PHE A 29 6.39 -27.07 -2.07
C PHE A 29 5.77 -27.15 -3.48
N PRO A 30 5.46 -28.36 -3.99
CA PRO A 30 4.96 -28.57 -5.34
C PRO A 30 3.58 -27.94 -5.59
N GLN A 31 2.81 -27.65 -4.53
CA GLN A 31 1.49 -27.02 -4.59
C GLN A 31 1.55 -25.50 -4.85
N ILE A 32 2.73 -24.86 -4.73
CA ILE A 32 2.84 -23.42 -4.91
C ILE A 32 2.89 -23.07 -6.39
N HIS A 33 1.99 -22.20 -6.79
CA HIS A 33 2.04 -21.51 -8.07
C HIS A 33 2.89 -20.25 -7.93
N TRP A 34 4.15 -20.32 -8.37
CA TRP A 34 5.12 -19.22 -8.29
C TRP A 34 4.73 -18.09 -9.23
N ARG A 35 4.10 -17.04 -8.71
CA ARG A 35 3.54 -15.92 -9.49
C ARG A 35 4.17 -14.57 -9.18
N VAL A 36 4.95 -14.46 -8.10
CA VAL A 36 5.63 -13.22 -7.75
C VAL A 36 6.80 -13.01 -8.68
N THR A 37 6.82 -11.89 -9.38
CA THR A 37 7.85 -11.48 -10.33
C THR A 37 8.28 -10.04 -10.07
N ALA A 38 9.33 -9.57 -10.70
CA ALA A 38 9.72 -8.17 -10.65
C ALA A 38 8.63 -7.22 -11.18
N GLY A 39 7.73 -7.71 -12.03
CA GLY A 39 6.66 -6.90 -12.63
C GLY A 39 5.43 -6.71 -11.74
N ASN A 40 5.30 -7.46 -10.65
CA ASN A 40 4.21 -7.33 -9.69
C ASN A 40 4.70 -7.16 -8.24
N SER A 41 5.91 -6.65 -8.10
CA SER A 41 6.59 -6.32 -6.85
C SER A 41 7.00 -4.85 -6.86
N TRP A 42 7.05 -4.24 -5.68
CA TRP A 42 7.55 -2.87 -5.56
C TRP A 42 9.04 -2.78 -5.95
N GLN A 43 9.48 -1.61 -6.34
CA GLN A 43 10.87 -1.31 -6.67
C GLN A 43 11.52 -0.53 -5.54
N ILE A 44 12.77 -0.86 -5.21
CA ILE A 44 13.59 -0.02 -4.33
C ILE A 44 13.90 1.27 -5.08
N THR A 45 13.56 2.40 -4.49
CA THR A 45 13.77 3.73 -5.07
C THR A 45 14.21 4.70 -4.00
N ASP A 46 14.89 5.74 -4.41
CA ASP A 46 15.14 6.90 -3.56
C ASP A 46 13.89 7.80 -3.54
N GLY A 47 13.67 8.48 -2.43
CA GLY A 47 12.55 9.39 -2.30
C GLY A 47 12.47 10.02 -0.92
N ALA A 48 11.78 11.14 -0.84
CA ALA A 48 11.54 11.86 0.41
C ALA A 48 10.08 12.35 0.46
N ALA A 49 9.52 12.39 1.66
CA ALA A 49 8.22 12.98 1.92
C ALA A 49 8.22 13.62 3.31
N ALA A 50 7.44 14.68 3.48
CA ALA A 50 7.31 15.36 4.75
C ALA A 50 5.84 15.68 5.04
N LEU A 51 5.45 15.51 6.29
CA LEU A 51 4.14 15.87 6.82
C LEU A 51 4.32 16.79 8.03
N LEU A 52 3.57 17.88 8.07
CA LEU A 52 3.45 18.70 9.27
C LEU A 52 2.20 18.23 10.04
N ILE A 53 2.43 17.62 11.19
CA ILE A 53 1.39 17.12 12.09
C ILE A 53 1.38 17.94 13.35
N THR A 54 0.21 18.45 13.74
CA THR A 54 0.06 19.27 14.95
C THR A 54 -1.36 19.15 15.52
N SER A 55 -1.60 19.65 16.73
CA SER A 55 -2.96 19.71 17.27
C SER A 55 -3.79 20.82 16.58
N ALA A 56 -5.11 20.71 16.66
CA ALA A 56 -6.01 21.73 16.11
C ALA A 56 -5.79 23.11 16.74
N GLU A 57 -5.55 23.15 18.07
CA GLU A 57 -5.27 24.38 18.82
C GLU A 57 -3.97 25.04 18.34
N ARG A 58 -2.93 24.22 18.14
CA ARG A 58 -1.63 24.76 17.69
C ARG A 58 -1.71 25.23 16.25
N ALA A 59 -2.44 24.52 15.39
CA ALA A 59 -2.68 24.97 14.01
C ALA A 59 -3.36 26.36 13.99
N ALA A 60 -4.39 26.56 14.82
CA ALA A 60 -5.09 27.83 14.92
C ALA A 60 -4.17 28.95 15.44
N GLN A 61 -3.37 28.69 16.49
CA GLN A 61 -2.40 29.68 17.02
C GLN A 61 -1.37 30.13 15.99
N LEU A 62 -0.97 29.22 15.10
CA LEU A 62 0.01 29.49 14.05
C LEU A 62 -0.61 29.99 12.73
N GLY A 63 -1.94 30.17 12.68
CA GLY A 63 -2.62 30.56 11.46
C GLY A 63 -2.54 29.53 10.34
N LEU A 64 -2.27 28.26 10.66
CA LEU A 64 -2.15 27.19 9.68
C LEU A 64 -3.53 26.71 9.26
N ARG A 65 -3.67 26.40 7.98
CA ARG A 65 -4.88 25.77 7.43
C ARG A 65 -4.68 24.26 7.32
N PRO A 66 -5.27 23.44 8.22
CA PRO A 66 -5.19 21.99 8.13
C PRO A 66 -5.77 21.49 6.81
N ARG A 67 -5.10 20.51 6.20
CA ARG A 67 -5.59 19.85 4.97
C ARG A 67 -6.47 18.65 5.27
N ALA A 68 -6.16 17.95 6.35
CA ALA A 68 -6.88 16.77 6.80
C ALA A 68 -6.76 16.62 8.31
N ARG A 69 -7.62 15.80 8.89
CA ARG A 69 -7.56 15.36 10.29
C ARG A 69 -7.28 13.87 10.33
N ILE A 70 -6.35 13.45 11.16
CA ILE A 70 -6.18 12.03 11.52
C ILE A 70 -7.36 11.65 12.42
N HIS A 71 -8.28 10.84 11.91
CA HIS A 71 -9.49 10.45 12.62
C HIS A 71 -9.24 9.29 13.58
N ALA A 72 -8.56 8.25 13.12
CA ALA A 72 -8.21 7.08 13.94
C ALA A 72 -6.90 6.46 13.45
N MET A 73 -6.23 5.74 14.35
CA MET A 73 -5.02 5.00 14.06
C MET A 73 -5.04 3.66 14.78
N VAL A 74 -4.46 2.65 14.16
CA VAL A 74 -4.23 1.34 14.77
C VAL A 74 -2.83 0.84 14.41
N VAL A 75 -2.28 0.01 15.28
CA VAL A 75 -1.11 -0.81 15.02
C VAL A 75 -1.54 -2.26 15.23
N GLU A 76 -1.16 -3.13 14.31
CA GLU A 76 -1.53 -4.54 14.35
C GLU A 76 -0.38 -5.40 13.86
N GLY A 77 -0.31 -6.62 14.38
CA GLY A 77 0.54 -7.70 13.90
C GLY A 77 -0.34 -8.87 13.47
N ASP A 78 0.23 -9.80 12.73
CA ASP A 78 -0.45 -11.01 12.28
C ASP A 78 0.57 -12.16 12.20
N ASP A 79 0.17 -13.29 11.64
CA ASP A 79 0.98 -14.49 11.50
C ASP A 79 2.33 -14.18 10.84
N PRO A 80 3.46 -14.46 11.50
CA PRO A 80 4.79 -14.15 10.98
C PRO A 80 5.17 -14.95 9.73
N LEU A 81 4.49 -16.06 9.43
CA LEU A 81 4.70 -16.82 8.21
C LEU A 81 4.14 -16.08 6.98
N TYR A 82 2.94 -15.52 7.11
CA TYR A 82 2.32 -14.73 6.05
C TYR A 82 2.84 -13.29 6.00
N MET A 83 3.33 -12.76 7.11
CA MET A 83 3.95 -11.44 7.31
C MET A 83 3.08 -10.25 6.89
N LEU A 84 2.60 -10.23 5.64
CA LEU A 84 1.98 -9.07 4.99
C LEU A 84 0.45 -9.04 5.12
N THR A 85 -0.14 -9.97 5.86
CA THR A 85 -1.60 -10.05 6.07
C THR A 85 -2.12 -9.16 7.18
N ALA A 86 -1.25 -8.58 8.01
CA ALA A 86 -1.63 -7.72 9.14
C ALA A 86 -2.51 -6.51 8.77
N ILE A 87 -2.45 -6.04 7.53
CA ILE A 87 -3.32 -4.97 7.01
C ILE A 87 -4.80 -5.36 7.01
N ILE A 88 -5.14 -6.64 6.97
CA ILE A 88 -6.51 -7.16 7.00
C ILE A 88 -7.13 -6.95 8.39
N PRO A 89 -6.57 -7.55 9.49
CA PRO A 89 -7.09 -7.30 10.83
C PRO A 89 -6.95 -5.83 11.24
N ALA A 90 -5.90 -5.11 10.80
CA ALA A 90 -5.74 -3.69 11.05
C ALA A 90 -6.90 -2.87 10.48
N THR A 91 -7.31 -3.13 9.23
CA THR A 91 -8.44 -2.44 8.59
C THR A 91 -9.75 -2.72 9.34
N ARG A 92 -10.03 -3.98 9.68
CA ARG A 92 -11.22 -4.37 10.44
C ARG A 92 -11.26 -3.66 11.80
N LYS A 93 -10.15 -3.64 12.51
CA LYS A 93 -10.01 -2.97 13.82
C LYS A 93 -10.15 -1.45 13.69
N LEU A 94 -9.62 -0.85 12.62
CA LEU A 94 -9.73 0.58 12.37
C LEU A 94 -11.17 1.00 12.09
N LEU A 95 -11.90 0.25 11.26
CA LEU A 95 -13.32 0.48 10.97
C LEU A 95 -14.15 0.35 12.25
N ALA A 96 -13.95 -0.71 13.02
CA ALA A 96 -14.65 -0.91 14.30
C ALA A 96 -14.38 0.23 15.30
N ARG A 97 -13.12 0.69 15.39
CA ARG A 97 -12.72 1.77 16.31
C ARG A 97 -13.24 3.14 15.87
N SER A 98 -13.27 3.40 14.57
CA SER A 98 -13.74 4.69 14.02
C SER A 98 -15.27 4.80 13.95
N GLY A 99 -15.99 3.68 14.03
CA GLY A 99 -17.43 3.62 13.81
C GLY A 99 -17.84 3.77 12.34
N LEU A 100 -16.88 3.76 11.42
CA LEU A 100 -17.11 3.85 9.98
C LEU A 100 -17.35 2.47 9.37
N ARG A 101 -18.18 2.42 8.34
CA ARG A 101 -18.32 1.26 7.45
C ARG A 101 -17.36 1.39 6.28
N LEU A 102 -17.05 0.28 5.63
CA LEU A 102 -16.19 0.28 4.45
C LEU A 102 -16.71 1.22 3.34
N GLY A 103 -18.02 1.26 3.13
CA GLY A 103 -18.66 2.13 2.14
C GLY A 103 -18.55 3.63 2.44
N ASP A 104 -18.24 4.00 3.67
CA ASP A 104 -18.06 5.39 4.09
C ASP A 104 -16.64 5.91 3.77
N ILE A 105 -15.76 5.04 3.23
CA ILE A 105 -14.38 5.38 2.83
C ILE A 105 -14.35 5.65 1.33
N ASP A 106 -13.91 6.83 0.95
CA ASP A 106 -13.84 7.23 -0.45
C ASP A 106 -12.62 6.64 -1.17
N LEU A 107 -11.46 6.65 -0.53
CA LEU A 107 -10.19 6.22 -1.11
C LEU A 107 -9.38 5.37 -0.12
N PHE A 108 -8.64 4.44 -0.68
CA PHE A 108 -7.69 3.60 0.04
C PHE A 108 -6.29 3.75 -0.56
N GLU A 109 -5.31 3.98 0.30
CA GLU A 109 -3.89 3.88 -0.06
C GLU A 109 -3.29 2.70 0.69
N VAL A 110 -2.96 1.67 -0.04
CA VAL A 110 -2.42 0.41 0.49
C VAL A 110 -1.03 0.20 -0.09
N ASN A 111 -0.03 -0.02 0.78
CA ASN A 111 1.32 -0.28 0.29
C ASN A 111 1.39 -1.60 -0.50
N GLU A 112 1.90 -1.51 -1.72
CA GLU A 112 2.00 -2.64 -2.66
C GLU A 112 3.34 -3.35 -2.51
N ALA A 113 3.56 -4.02 -1.37
CA ALA A 113 4.75 -4.85 -1.25
C ALA A 113 4.83 -5.86 -2.42
N PHE A 114 3.71 -6.48 -2.71
CA PHE A 114 3.43 -7.30 -3.89
C PHE A 114 1.98 -7.08 -4.30
N ALA A 115 1.64 -7.23 -5.56
CA ALA A 115 0.26 -7.13 -6.03
C ALA A 115 -0.67 -8.09 -5.27
N SER A 116 -0.17 -9.29 -4.91
CA SER A 116 -0.92 -10.28 -4.14
C SER A 116 -1.37 -9.78 -2.76
N VAL A 117 -0.62 -8.88 -2.13
CA VAL A 117 -0.96 -8.31 -0.81
C VAL A 117 -2.20 -7.45 -0.91
N VAL A 118 -2.23 -6.53 -1.88
CA VAL A 118 -3.38 -5.64 -2.09
C VAL A 118 -4.60 -6.42 -2.56
N LEU A 119 -4.41 -7.38 -3.46
CA LEU A 119 -5.50 -8.22 -3.96
C LEU A 119 -6.11 -9.10 -2.85
N ALA A 120 -5.28 -9.70 -1.98
CA ALA A 120 -5.74 -10.47 -0.84
C ALA A 120 -6.49 -9.57 0.16
N TRP A 121 -5.94 -8.39 0.48
CA TRP A 121 -6.59 -7.43 1.35
C TRP A 121 -7.94 -6.98 0.78
N ALA A 122 -7.99 -6.57 -0.49
CA ALA A 122 -9.22 -6.11 -1.13
C ALA A 122 -10.31 -7.19 -1.11
N ARG A 123 -9.94 -8.44 -1.41
CA ARG A 123 -10.84 -9.59 -1.35
C ARG A 123 -11.38 -9.84 0.05
N GLU A 124 -10.52 -9.83 1.07
CA GLU A 124 -10.87 -10.14 2.45
C GLU A 124 -11.69 -9.04 3.12
N ILE A 125 -11.48 -7.79 2.72
CA ILE A 125 -12.20 -6.62 3.24
C ILE A 125 -13.47 -6.35 2.42
N GLY A 126 -13.50 -6.75 1.15
CA GLY A 126 -14.56 -6.41 0.20
C GLY A 126 -14.37 -4.99 -0.37
N ALA A 127 -13.13 -4.52 -0.48
CA ALA A 127 -12.84 -3.19 -1.00
C ALA A 127 -12.97 -3.15 -2.53
N ASP A 128 -13.53 -2.05 -3.04
CA ASP A 128 -13.59 -1.74 -4.46
C ASP A 128 -12.22 -1.28 -4.96
N LEU A 129 -11.63 -2.03 -5.88
CA LEU A 129 -10.32 -1.76 -6.45
C LEU A 129 -10.24 -0.42 -7.20
N GLU A 130 -11.35 0.08 -7.72
CA GLU A 130 -11.41 1.41 -8.36
C GLU A 130 -11.14 2.57 -7.38
N ARG A 131 -11.21 2.28 -6.07
CA ARG A 131 -10.92 3.23 -4.99
C ARG A 131 -9.55 3.01 -4.34
N VAL A 132 -8.78 2.04 -4.82
CA VAL A 132 -7.50 1.65 -4.22
C VAL A 132 -6.35 2.19 -5.06
N ASN A 133 -5.43 2.91 -4.42
CA ASN A 133 -4.20 3.44 -5.03
C ASN A 133 -4.48 4.18 -6.35
N VAL A 134 -5.49 5.02 -6.37
CA VAL A 134 -6.02 5.68 -7.59
C VAL A 134 -4.99 6.56 -8.31
N ASN A 135 -3.93 6.96 -7.62
CA ASN A 135 -2.80 7.72 -8.20
C ASN A 135 -1.57 6.84 -8.45
N GLY A 136 -1.72 5.52 -8.43
CA GLY A 136 -0.63 4.56 -8.51
C GLY A 136 -0.05 4.21 -7.15
N GLY A 137 0.42 2.97 -7.01
CA GLY A 137 1.05 2.43 -5.81
C GLY A 137 2.55 2.19 -5.97
N ALA A 138 3.13 1.46 -5.04
CA ALA A 138 4.58 1.22 -4.98
C ALA A 138 5.13 0.43 -6.18
N ILE A 139 4.30 -0.38 -6.84
CA ILE A 139 4.69 -1.11 -8.05
C ILE A 139 4.98 -0.15 -9.21
N ALA A 140 4.17 0.90 -9.34
CA ALA A 140 4.30 1.90 -10.40
C ALA A 140 5.27 3.03 -10.02
N LEU A 141 5.21 3.50 -8.77
CA LEU A 141 5.89 4.72 -8.30
C LEU A 141 7.19 4.44 -7.55
N GLY A 142 7.44 3.19 -7.17
CA GLY A 142 8.54 2.82 -6.30
C GLY A 142 8.22 2.92 -4.80
N HIS A 143 9.12 2.39 -3.98
CA HIS A 143 8.95 2.28 -2.54
C HIS A 143 10.21 2.76 -1.79
N PRO A 144 10.40 4.07 -1.62
CA PRO A 144 11.41 4.58 -0.71
C PRO A 144 10.96 4.28 0.73
N LEU A 145 11.51 3.21 1.34
CA LEU A 145 11.00 2.61 2.58
C LEU A 145 10.78 3.64 3.69
N GLY A 146 11.75 4.53 3.92
CA GLY A 146 11.66 5.56 4.95
C GLY A 146 10.66 6.68 4.66
N ALA A 147 10.30 6.90 3.40
CA ALA A 147 9.39 7.98 2.98
C ALA A 147 7.96 7.49 2.69
N SER A 148 7.76 6.21 2.44
CA SER A 148 6.47 5.69 1.94
C SER A 148 5.31 5.93 2.89
N GLY A 149 5.49 5.85 4.20
CA GLY A 149 4.43 6.15 5.16
C GLY A 149 3.91 7.59 5.03
N ALA A 150 4.82 8.55 4.91
CA ALA A 150 4.46 9.95 4.70
C ALA A 150 3.85 10.17 3.30
N ARG A 151 4.38 9.52 2.26
CA ARG A 151 3.83 9.57 0.91
C ARG A 151 2.38 9.06 0.87
N LEU A 152 2.14 7.85 1.37
CA LEU A 152 0.80 7.25 1.42
C LEU A 152 -0.20 8.13 2.18
N THR A 153 0.24 8.81 3.23
CA THR A 153 -0.62 9.74 3.97
C THR A 153 -0.90 11.04 3.18
N ALA A 154 0.09 11.53 2.41
CA ALA A 154 -0.05 12.76 1.64
C ALA A 154 -0.90 12.59 0.36
N THR A 155 -0.85 11.42 -0.28
CA THR A 155 -1.50 11.16 -1.58
C THR A 155 -3.01 11.38 -1.54
N PRO A 156 -3.80 10.74 -0.64
CA PRO A 156 -5.25 10.94 -0.61
C PRO A 156 -5.61 12.36 -0.16
N ALA A 157 -4.83 12.96 0.74
CA ALA A 157 -5.05 14.35 1.17
C ALA A 157 -4.84 15.37 0.04
N SER A 158 -4.19 14.99 -1.06
CA SER A 158 -3.94 15.84 -2.23
C SER A 158 -4.96 15.63 -3.34
N GLY A 159 -5.62 14.47 -3.41
CA GLY A 159 -6.60 14.11 -4.44
C GLY A 159 -8.03 14.60 -4.17
N SER A 160 -8.33 15.07 -2.98
CA SER A 160 -9.64 15.61 -2.62
C SER A 160 -9.78 17.08 -3.04
N ARG A 161 -9.88 17.33 -4.33
CA ARG A 161 -10.31 18.64 -4.88
C ARG A 161 -11.59 18.48 -5.68
#